data_9bc5a72f7b4c0c55765913e5b4eeaecf
#
_entry.id   9bc5a72f7b4c0c55765913e5b4eeaecf
#
_cell.length_a   1.000
_cell.length_b   1.000
_cell.length_c   1.000
_cell.angle_alpha   90.00
_cell.angle_beta   90.00
_cell.angle_gamma   90.00
#
_symmetry.space_group_name_H-M   'P 1'
#
loop_
_entity.id
_entity.type
_entity.pdbx_description
1 polymer ?
#
loop_
_entity_poly.entity_id
_entity_poly.type
_entity_poly.pdbx_seq_one_letter_code
_entity_poly.pdbx_strand_id
1 'polypeptide(L)'
;MSRFRFLTWAASALLMAASASSVAAPGAQNSPDKKPDDSDKPDGGKFEPFKPESMVSTGTVTIGGQAITYQAIAGTLIVHPKDWDDVPRDPKTDKGGSPAAEEGAEAKNPAAEASMFYVAYFKAGGGPRPVTFLYNGGPGSSTMWLHMGAFGPRRIVTATDVHTPAAPYSLVSNGSSLLDATDLVFIDAPGTGFSRIAGKDKEKAFFGVDQDAYAFAEFISQFLSKYGRWNSPKYLFGESYGTPRSAVLVNQLEADRSIDFNGVILLSQILNFDLSPDRPTGNPGVDLPYQTVLPTYAATAWYHQKLPEHKNLEALLAEVEQFAMADYGRALAAGSDLSVAERGAIADKLHRYTGLPVEYILKADLRIDGGEFRQNLQSEDGITTGRLDSRFSGPDIDPLSQRADYDPQAAALGSAYVSAFNDYVRKDLHYGEGRTFKPSIQTFRTWNFQHLLPGQTQQPGSSRQGSNVMPDLANAMKVNPNLKIQLNAGYFDLATPFYQGVYEMHHLPIPASLQANIEYKFYDSGHMVYAKDSSLKLLHDNVADFIRRTNNLAR
;
A
#
# COMPACT_ATOMS: atom_id res chain seq x y z
N MET A 1 19.96 -30.42 59.73
CA MET A 1 19.19 -31.68 59.72
C MET A 1 17.78 -31.41 59.29
N SER A 2 17.26 -32.23 58.40
CA SER A 2 15.87 -32.46 58.00
C SER A 2 15.42 -31.76 56.70
N ARG A 3 15.58 -32.43 55.63
CA ARG A 3 14.67 -33.16 54.69
C ARG A 3 13.83 -32.26 53.76
N PHE A 4 14.30 -32.21 52.52
CA PHE A 4 13.54 -31.88 51.30
C PHE A 4 12.40 -32.88 51.08
N ARG A 5 11.22 -32.35 50.66
CA ARG A 5 10.18 -33.12 50.00
C ARG A 5 9.86 -32.45 48.66
N PHE A 6 10.20 -33.17 47.58
CA PHE A 6 9.71 -32.92 46.21
C PHE A 6 8.24 -33.32 46.12
N LEU A 7 7.39 -32.42 45.57
CA LEU A 7 6.06 -32.78 45.09
C LEU A 7 6.07 -32.56 43.55
N THR A 8 6.00 -33.67 42.85
CA THR A 8 5.70 -33.77 41.43
C THR A 8 4.19 -33.53 41.23
N TRP A 9 3.85 -32.61 40.34
CA TRP A 9 2.48 -32.48 39.82
C TRP A 9 2.47 -32.97 38.40
N ALA A 10 1.68 -34.01 38.12
CA ALA A 10 1.39 -34.58 36.84
C ALA A 10 0.33 -33.72 36.13
N ALA A 11 0.59 -33.39 34.89
CA ALA A 11 -0.37 -32.74 34.01
C ALA A 11 -1.38 -33.76 33.51
N SER A 12 -2.67 -33.54 33.82
CA SER A 12 -3.79 -34.26 33.21
C SER A 12 -4.41 -33.41 32.11
N ALA A 13 -4.26 -33.87 30.87
CA ALA A 13 -4.97 -33.32 29.71
C ALA A 13 -6.40 -33.85 29.73
N LEU A 14 -7.40 -32.97 29.82
CA LEU A 14 -8.80 -33.28 29.62
C LEU A 14 -9.19 -32.96 28.15
N LEU A 15 -9.44 -34.00 27.36
CA LEU A 15 -10.16 -33.90 26.09
C LEU A 15 -11.67 -33.77 26.41
N MET A 16 -12.28 -32.66 26.01
CA MET A 16 -13.75 -32.59 25.92
C MET A 16 -14.19 -32.92 24.49
N ALA A 17 -14.80 -34.09 24.33
CA ALA A 17 -15.54 -34.47 23.15
C ALA A 17 -16.94 -33.88 23.21
N ALA A 18 -17.30 -33.02 22.24
CA ALA A 18 -18.65 -32.55 22.06
C ALA A 18 -19.45 -33.59 21.28
N SER A 19 -20.45 -34.19 21.93
CA SER A 19 -21.43 -35.12 21.34
C SER A 19 -22.52 -34.32 20.64
N ALA A 20 -22.56 -34.40 19.31
CA ALA A 20 -23.70 -33.94 18.52
C ALA A 20 -24.75 -35.06 18.45
N SER A 21 -25.95 -34.80 18.97
CA SER A 21 -27.11 -35.71 18.87
C SER A 21 -27.72 -35.58 17.47
N SER A 22 -27.68 -36.67 16.71
CA SER A 22 -28.38 -36.80 15.44
C SER A 22 -29.81 -37.34 15.68
N VAL A 23 -30.81 -36.57 15.20
CA VAL A 23 -32.20 -37.01 15.10
C VAL A 23 -32.34 -37.84 13.81
N ALA A 24 -32.73 -39.10 13.94
CA ALA A 24 -32.99 -40.01 12.81
C ALA A 24 -34.37 -39.77 12.22
N ALA A 25 -34.48 -39.69 10.91
CA ALA A 25 -35.73 -39.88 10.13
C ALA A 25 -35.69 -41.23 9.42
N PRO A 26 -36.84 -41.89 9.19
CA PRO A 26 -36.91 -43.32 8.85
C PRO A 26 -36.86 -43.61 7.35
N GLY A 27 -36.12 -44.64 7.03
CA GLY A 27 -36.40 -45.65 6.02
C GLY A 27 -36.45 -45.28 4.54
N ALA A 28 -35.40 -45.64 3.78
CA ALA A 28 -35.57 -46.02 2.37
C ALA A 28 -34.62 -47.19 2.03
N GLN A 29 -35.16 -48.11 1.25
CA GLN A 29 -34.70 -49.44 0.97
C GLN A 29 -33.40 -49.51 0.15
N ASN A 30 -32.62 -50.56 0.40
CA ASN A 30 -31.44 -51.01 -0.35
C ASN A 30 -31.73 -51.23 -1.84
N SER A 31 -30.86 -50.69 -2.69
CA SER A 31 -30.62 -51.18 -4.05
C SER A 31 -29.11 -51.24 -4.32
N PRO A 32 -28.62 -52.14 -5.17
CA PRO A 32 -27.28 -52.70 -5.10
C PRO A 32 -26.17 -51.80 -5.69
N ASP A 33 -24.98 -52.06 -5.23
CA ASP A 33 -23.69 -51.46 -5.57
C ASP A 33 -23.53 -51.08 -7.05
N LYS A 34 -23.49 -49.80 -7.34
CA LYS A 34 -22.78 -49.23 -8.51
C LYS A 34 -21.39 -48.81 -8.08
N LYS A 35 -20.37 -49.33 -8.77
CA LYS A 35 -19.00 -48.88 -8.70
C LYS A 35 -18.96 -47.35 -8.88
N PRO A 36 -18.06 -46.62 -8.16
CA PRO A 36 -17.89 -45.21 -8.41
C PRO A 36 -17.46 -44.98 -9.86
N ASP A 37 -18.24 -44.20 -10.57
CA ASP A 37 -17.95 -43.73 -11.91
C ASP A 37 -16.77 -42.75 -11.80
N ASP A 38 -15.69 -43.02 -12.52
CA ASP A 38 -14.40 -42.31 -12.54
C ASP A 38 -14.51 -40.99 -13.36
N SER A 39 -15.70 -40.33 -13.33
CA SER A 39 -16.03 -39.15 -14.14
C SER A 39 -15.82 -37.80 -13.44
N ASP A 40 -15.34 -37.75 -12.19
CA ASP A 40 -14.97 -36.52 -11.49
C ASP A 40 -13.46 -36.25 -11.51
N LYS A 41 -12.80 -36.55 -12.63
CA LYS A 41 -11.52 -35.85 -12.92
C LYS A 41 -11.88 -34.43 -13.34
N PRO A 42 -11.34 -33.40 -12.68
CA PRO A 42 -11.51 -32.03 -13.16
C PRO A 42 -11.02 -32.02 -14.61
N ASP A 43 -11.92 -31.61 -15.48
CA ASP A 43 -11.65 -31.40 -16.90
C ASP A 43 -10.39 -30.57 -17.00
N GLY A 44 -9.32 -31.15 -17.52
CA GLY A 44 -8.05 -30.48 -17.76
C GLY A 44 -8.22 -29.50 -18.90
N GLY A 45 -9.08 -28.50 -18.70
CA GLY A 45 -9.31 -27.41 -19.63
C GLY A 45 -7.95 -26.87 -20.08
N LYS A 46 -7.73 -26.84 -21.38
CA LYS A 46 -6.53 -26.24 -21.96
C LYS A 46 -6.44 -24.81 -21.43
N PHE A 47 -5.35 -24.48 -20.74
CA PHE A 47 -5.07 -23.11 -20.36
C PHE A 47 -5.04 -22.27 -21.66
N GLU A 48 -5.95 -21.28 -21.73
CA GLU A 48 -5.89 -20.28 -22.80
C GLU A 48 -5.13 -19.06 -22.26
N PRO A 49 -4.03 -18.65 -22.94
CA PRO A 49 -3.31 -17.43 -22.57
C PRO A 49 -4.22 -16.20 -22.55
N PHE A 50 -3.96 -15.28 -21.65
CA PHE A 50 -4.66 -14.01 -21.64
C PHE A 50 -4.45 -13.25 -22.95
N LYS A 51 -5.43 -12.46 -23.35
CA LYS A 51 -5.34 -11.57 -24.51
C LYS A 51 -5.49 -10.13 -24.07
N PRO A 52 -4.69 -9.19 -24.64
CA PRO A 52 -4.87 -7.78 -24.36
C PRO A 52 -6.25 -7.29 -24.78
N GLU A 53 -6.85 -6.45 -23.94
CA GLU A 53 -8.15 -5.84 -24.21
C GLU A 53 -8.04 -4.32 -24.24
N SER A 54 -8.96 -3.66 -24.93
CA SER A 54 -8.99 -2.20 -25.00
C SER A 54 -10.39 -1.72 -25.36
N MET A 55 -10.99 -0.90 -24.49
CA MET A 55 -12.22 -0.15 -24.72
C MET A 55 -11.90 1.33 -24.70
N VAL A 56 -12.41 2.07 -25.67
CA VAL A 56 -12.16 3.50 -25.85
C VAL A 56 -13.44 4.26 -25.58
N SER A 57 -13.37 5.30 -24.77
CA SER A 57 -14.44 6.26 -24.56
C SER A 57 -13.87 7.69 -24.56
N THR A 58 -14.72 8.68 -24.53
CA THR A 58 -14.35 10.10 -24.48
C THR A 58 -15.14 10.82 -23.41
N GLY A 59 -14.57 11.89 -22.87
CA GLY A 59 -15.23 12.69 -21.86
C GLY A 59 -14.65 14.08 -21.77
N THR A 60 -15.21 14.86 -20.85
CA THR A 60 -14.75 16.20 -20.54
C THR A 60 -14.72 16.40 -19.03
N VAL A 61 -13.69 17.06 -18.54
CA VAL A 61 -13.55 17.49 -17.14
C VAL A 61 -13.24 18.98 -17.10
N THR A 62 -13.77 19.69 -16.12
CA THR A 62 -13.47 21.11 -15.92
C THR A 62 -12.49 21.28 -14.77
N ILE A 63 -11.32 21.85 -15.04
CA ILE A 63 -10.24 22.09 -14.07
C ILE A 63 -9.85 23.56 -14.13
N GLY A 64 -9.88 24.27 -13.00
CA GLY A 64 -9.58 25.70 -12.97
C GLY A 64 -10.43 26.54 -13.93
N GLY A 65 -11.69 26.16 -14.17
CA GLY A 65 -12.61 26.82 -15.10
C GLY A 65 -12.40 26.47 -16.59
N GLN A 66 -11.39 25.65 -16.92
CA GLN A 66 -11.13 25.21 -18.30
C GLN A 66 -11.69 23.81 -18.55
N ALA A 67 -12.47 23.66 -19.63
CA ALA A 67 -12.95 22.36 -20.08
C ALA A 67 -11.83 21.61 -20.83
N ILE A 68 -11.49 20.43 -20.35
CA ILE A 68 -10.48 19.55 -20.92
C ILE A 68 -11.18 18.32 -21.48
N THR A 69 -11.20 18.17 -22.78
CA THR A 69 -11.67 16.96 -23.46
C THR A 69 -10.56 15.90 -23.40
N TYR A 70 -10.94 14.66 -23.16
CA TYR A 70 -9.99 13.54 -23.09
C TYR A 70 -10.54 12.29 -23.78
N GLN A 71 -9.62 11.44 -24.21
CA GLN A 71 -9.89 10.04 -24.52
C GLN A 71 -9.54 9.18 -23.30
N ALA A 72 -10.44 8.27 -22.94
CA ALA A 72 -10.20 7.27 -21.92
C ALA A 72 -10.04 5.89 -22.57
N ILE A 73 -9.07 5.10 -22.10
CA ILE A 73 -8.82 3.73 -22.55
C ILE A 73 -8.81 2.83 -21.32
N ALA A 74 -9.79 1.97 -21.21
CA ALA A 74 -9.84 0.90 -20.22
C ALA A 74 -9.43 -0.42 -20.89
N GLY A 75 -8.41 -1.10 -20.38
CA GLY A 75 -7.92 -2.31 -21.04
C GLY A 75 -6.90 -3.08 -20.21
N THR A 76 -6.27 -4.07 -20.85
CA THR A 76 -5.23 -4.90 -20.24
C THR A 76 -3.97 -4.96 -21.08
N LEU A 77 -2.83 -5.14 -20.40
CA LEU A 77 -1.56 -5.59 -20.98
C LEU A 77 -1.18 -6.91 -20.32
N ILE A 78 -0.54 -7.78 -21.09
CA ILE A 78 -0.09 -9.08 -20.59
C ILE A 78 1.38 -8.97 -20.23
N VAL A 79 1.70 -9.33 -18.99
CA VAL A 79 3.06 -9.33 -18.46
C VAL A 79 3.46 -10.71 -17.97
N HIS A 80 4.73 -11.02 -18.09
CA HIS A 80 5.31 -12.28 -17.68
C HIS A 80 6.31 -12.07 -16.53
N PRO A 81 6.60 -13.09 -15.72
CA PRO A 81 7.62 -12.98 -14.69
C PRO A 81 9.03 -12.87 -15.31
N LYS A 82 9.98 -12.49 -14.47
CA LYS A 82 11.39 -12.44 -14.85
C LYS A 82 11.84 -13.80 -15.44
N ASP A 83 12.73 -13.73 -16.42
CA ASP A 83 13.29 -14.90 -17.13
C ASP A 83 12.30 -15.66 -18.03
N TRP A 84 11.16 -15.04 -18.38
CA TRP A 84 10.27 -15.57 -19.42
C TRP A 84 10.86 -15.29 -20.82
N ASP A 85 10.86 -16.33 -21.67
CA ASP A 85 11.35 -16.21 -23.06
C ASP A 85 10.20 -15.98 -24.04
N ASP A 86 10.29 -14.98 -24.89
CA ASP A 86 9.33 -14.68 -25.97
C ASP A 86 9.29 -15.78 -27.03
N VAL A 87 10.38 -16.51 -27.17
CA VAL A 87 10.50 -17.62 -28.14
C VAL A 87 10.51 -18.93 -27.36
N PRO A 88 9.57 -19.86 -27.66
CA PRO A 88 9.59 -21.17 -27.03
C PRO A 88 10.96 -21.86 -27.25
N ARG A 89 11.60 -22.28 -26.15
CA ARG A 89 12.85 -23.04 -26.23
C ARG A 89 12.56 -24.42 -26.85
N ASP A 90 13.36 -24.84 -27.81
CA ASP A 90 13.34 -26.22 -28.30
C ASP A 90 14.16 -27.09 -27.30
N PRO A 91 13.52 -27.98 -26.53
CA PRO A 91 14.21 -28.81 -25.53
C PRO A 91 15.30 -29.69 -26.14
N LYS A 92 15.31 -29.89 -27.47
CA LYS A 92 16.33 -30.70 -28.18
C LYS A 92 17.59 -29.95 -28.52
N THR A 93 17.53 -28.63 -28.59
CA THR A 93 18.67 -27.76 -29.02
C THR A 93 19.28 -26.95 -27.89
N ASP A 94 18.54 -26.74 -26.77
CA ASP A 94 19.04 -25.96 -25.65
C ASP A 94 19.90 -26.82 -24.70
N LYS A 95 21.23 -26.77 -24.94
CA LYS A 95 22.25 -27.41 -24.08
C LYS A 95 22.72 -26.52 -22.93
N GLY A 96 22.08 -25.38 -22.69
CA GLY A 96 22.42 -24.44 -21.62
C GLY A 96 21.79 -24.83 -20.29
N GLY A 97 22.61 -25.34 -19.39
CA GLY A 97 22.44 -25.84 -18.03
C GLY A 97 21.45 -25.16 -17.10
N SER A 98 20.15 -25.35 -17.30
CA SER A 98 19.15 -25.33 -16.23
C SER A 98 18.85 -26.76 -15.80
N PRO A 99 18.57 -27.04 -14.51
CA PRO A 99 18.27 -28.40 -14.07
C PRO A 99 17.10 -28.95 -14.85
N ALA A 100 17.26 -30.15 -15.38
CA ALA A 100 16.31 -30.84 -16.24
C ALA A 100 14.88 -30.75 -15.69
N ALA A 101 14.04 -30.00 -16.38
CA ALA A 101 12.61 -30.13 -16.26
C ALA A 101 12.22 -31.53 -16.74
N GLU A 102 11.43 -32.27 -15.98
CA GLU A 102 10.94 -33.58 -16.39
C GLU A 102 10.23 -33.47 -17.74
N GLU A 103 10.72 -34.21 -18.74
CA GLU A 103 10.14 -34.26 -20.07
C GLU A 103 8.64 -34.57 -19.97
N GLY A 104 7.80 -33.64 -20.37
CA GLY A 104 6.34 -33.76 -20.38
C GLY A 104 5.59 -32.88 -19.38
N ALA A 105 6.25 -32.27 -18.39
CA ALA A 105 5.59 -31.39 -17.42
C ALA A 105 5.35 -29.97 -17.97
N GLU A 106 6.24 -29.48 -18.82
CA GLU A 106 6.14 -28.12 -19.40
C GLU A 106 4.96 -27.95 -20.37
N ALA A 107 4.60 -28.98 -21.12
CA ALA A 107 3.44 -28.93 -22.01
C ALA A 107 2.09 -28.85 -21.25
N LYS A 108 2.07 -29.20 -19.95
CA LYS A 108 0.87 -29.19 -19.10
C LYS A 108 0.77 -27.99 -18.17
N ASN A 109 1.86 -27.25 -17.95
CA ASN A 109 1.93 -26.11 -17.04
C ASN A 109 2.59 -24.93 -17.77
N PRO A 110 1.82 -24.08 -18.46
CA PRO A 110 2.36 -22.88 -19.08
C PRO A 110 3.00 -21.96 -18.01
N ALA A 111 3.99 -21.17 -18.43
CA ALA A 111 4.59 -20.17 -17.56
C ALA A 111 3.52 -19.25 -16.96
N ALA A 112 3.76 -18.74 -15.74
CA ALA A 112 2.85 -17.80 -15.14
C ALA A 112 2.75 -16.53 -15.99
N GLU A 113 1.55 -15.97 -16.07
CA GLU A 113 1.29 -14.70 -16.73
C GLU A 113 0.28 -13.87 -15.94
N ALA A 114 0.33 -12.55 -16.10
CA ALA A 114 -0.63 -11.63 -15.56
C ALA A 114 -1.25 -10.76 -16.65
N SER A 115 -2.57 -10.66 -16.65
CA SER A 115 -3.31 -9.65 -17.39
C SER A 115 -3.50 -8.46 -16.46
N MET A 116 -2.71 -7.40 -16.64
CA MET A 116 -2.76 -6.18 -15.81
C MET A 116 -3.73 -5.18 -16.39
N PHE A 117 -4.77 -4.85 -15.62
CA PHE A 117 -5.77 -3.86 -15.99
C PHE A 117 -5.27 -2.45 -15.76
N TYR A 118 -5.65 -1.54 -16.65
CA TYR A 118 -5.38 -0.12 -16.52
C TYR A 118 -6.52 0.74 -17.09
N VAL A 119 -6.59 1.98 -16.61
CA VAL A 119 -7.36 3.04 -17.24
C VAL A 119 -6.42 4.21 -17.54
N ALA A 120 -6.26 4.53 -18.82
CA ALA A 120 -5.46 5.66 -19.26
C ALA A 120 -6.35 6.80 -19.76
N TYR A 121 -6.00 8.04 -19.40
CA TYR A 121 -6.65 9.26 -19.85
C TYR A 121 -5.65 10.12 -20.61
N PHE A 122 -5.94 10.41 -21.86
CA PHE A 122 -5.15 11.27 -22.73
C PHE A 122 -5.95 12.55 -23.04
N LYS A 123 -5.38 13.70 -22.71
CA LYS A 123 -5.97 14.98 -23.10
C LYS A 123 -6.03 15.08 -24.62
N ALA A 124 -7.20 15.40 -25.16
CA ALA A 124 -7.41 15.59 -26.60
C ALA A 124 -6.72 16.88 -27.08
N GLY A 125 -5.99 16.77 -28.21
CA GLY A 125 -5.27 17.90 -28.78
C GLY A 125 -4.05 18.30 -27.95
N GLY A 126 -3.10 18.95 -28.60
CA GLY A 126 -1.90 19.46 -27.93
C GLY A 126 -0.59 18.79 -28.40
N GLY A 127 0.51 19.41 -27.95
CA GLY A 127 1.87 18.94 -28.22
C GLY A 127 2.32 17.82 -27.26
N PRO A 128 3.65 17.63 -27.11
CA PRO A 128 4.22 16.70 -26.16
C PRO A 128 3.72 16.96 -24.75
N ARG A 129 3.34 15.88 -24.04
CA ARG A 129 2.82 15.96 -22.66
C ARG A 129 3.52 14.95 -21.77
N PRO A 130 3.63 15.22 -20.46
CA PRO A 130 4.04 14.21 -19.49
C PRO A 130 3.05 13.05 -19.44
N VAL A 131 3.52 11.89 -18.95
CA VAL A 131 2.70 10.74 -18.58
C VAL A 131 3.01 10.36 -17.14
N THR A 132 1.96 10.19 -16.32
CA THR A 132 2.08 9.77 -14.92
C THR A 132 1.43 8.40 -14.76
N PHE A 133 2.19 7.46 -14.21
CA PHE A 133 1.72 6.12 -13.84
C PHE A 133 1.34 6.13 -12.36
N LEU A 134 0.06 5.86 -12.06
CA LEU A 134 -0.52 5.94 -10.72
C LEU A 134 -0.95 4.56 -10.23
N TYR A 135 -0.66 4.26 -8.97
CA TYR A 135 -1.06 3.00 -8.36
C TYR A 135 -1.17 3.09 -6.83
N ASN A 136 -2.19 2.42 -6.29
CA ASN A 136 -2.31 2.19 -4.85
C ASN A 136 -1.44 1.01 -4.40
N GLY A 137 -1.33 0.86 -3.10
CA GLY A 137 -0.49 -0.13 -2.45
C GLY A 137 -1.22 -1.38 -1.94
N GLY A 138 -1.29 -1.54 -0.66
CA GLY A 138 -1.77 -2.69 0.08
C GLY A 138 -0.63 -3.41 0.82
N PRO A 139 0.15 -4.35 0.23
CA PRO A 139 0.03 -4.89 -1.13
C PRO A 139 -1.29 -5.63 -1.37
N GLY A 140 -1.74 -5.59 -2.62
CA GLY A 140 -2.98 -6.26 -3.03
C GLY A 140 -4.22 -5.37 -3.10
N SER A 141 -4.07 -4.04 -3.15
CA SER A 141 -5.16 -3.10 -3.42
C SER A 141 -5.23 -2.74 -4.91
N SER A 142 -6.45 -2.58 -5.44
CA SER A 142 -6.67 -1.95 -6.74
C SER A 142 -6.46 -0.44 -6.66
N THR A 143 -6.30 0.20 -7.81
CA THR A 143 -6.04 1.65 -7.90
C THR A 143 -7.32 2.49 -7.94
N MET A 144 -8.46 1.92 -7.60
CA MET A 144 -9.73 2.64 -7.56
C MET A 144 -9.74 3.83 -6.60
N TRP A 145 -8.92 3.80 -5.53
CA TRP A 145 -8.85 4.86 -4.52
C TRP A 145 -8.27 6.15 -5.10
N LEU A 146 -7.08 6.09 -5.68
CA LEU A 146 -6.48 7.22 -6.40
C LEU A 146 -7.32 7.64 -7.60
N HIS A 147 -7.93 6.69 -8.29
CA HIS A 147 -8.73 6.94 -9.48
C HIS A 147 -10.00 7.73 -9.15
N MET A 148 -10.80 7.25 -8.18
CA MET A 148 -12.11 7.83 -7.85
C MET A 148 -12.05 8.88 -6.76
N GLY A 149 -10.97 8.92 -5.99
CA GLY A 149 -10.84 9.87 -4.88
C GLY A 149 -9.93 11.05 -5.20
N ALA A 150 -8.85 10.81 -5.96
CA ALA A 150 -7.81 11.81 -6.18
C ALA A 150 -7.88 12.45 -7.58
N PHE A 151 -7.41 11.74 -8.62
CA PHE A 151 -6.98 12.39 -9.85
C PHE A 151 -7.71 11.97 -11.14
N GLY A 152 -8.59 10.97 -11.09
CA GLY A 152 -9.44 10.65 -12.24
C GLY A 152 -10.36 11.82 -12.61
N PRO A 153 -10.91 11.85 -13.84
CA PRO A 153 -11.77 12.96 -14.28
C PRO A 153 -13.14 12.98 -13.58
N ARG A 154 -13.52 11.88 -12.93
CA ARG A 154 -14.71 11.77 -12.07
C ARG A 154 -14.28 11.36 -10.68
N ARG A 155 -14.92 11.90 -9.64
CA ARG A 155 -14.65 11.50 -8.26
C ARG A 155 -15.93 11.22 -7.48
N ILE A 156 -15.78 10.35 -6.49
CA ILE A 156 -16.85 10.07 -5.52
C ILE A 156 -16.91 11.17 -4.46
N VAL A 157 -18.12 11.52 -4.02
CA VAL A 157 -18.33 12.39 -2.86
C VAL A 157 -18.52 11.53 -1.63
N THR A 158 -17.68 11.75 -0.61
CA THR A 158 -17.72 11.05 0.68
C THR A 158 -17.69 12.03 1.84
N ALA A 159 -18.01 11.56 3.03
CA ALA A 159 -17.73 12.30 4.27
C ALA A 159 -16.22 12.41 4.49
N THR A 160 -15.78 13.40 5.28
CA THR A 160 -14.35 13.75 5.43
C THR A 160 -13.73 13.23 6.73
N ASP A 161 -14.55 12.86 7.72
CA ASP A 161 -14.12 12.42 9.06
C ASP A 161 -15.18 11.59 9.81
N VAL A 162 -16.32 11.30 9.15
CA VAL A 162 -17.40 10.46 9.67
C VAL A 162 -17.80 9.40 8.65
N HIS A 163 -18.63 8.45 9.06
CA HIS A 163 -19.12 7.39 8.19
C HIS A 163 -20.00 7.96 7.06
N THR A 164 -19.65 7.66 5.81
CA THR A 164 -20.48 7.98 4.64
C THR A 164 -21.75 7.11 4.65
N PRO A 165 -22.96 7.70 4.60
CA PRO A 165 -24.19 6.91 4.55
C PRO A 165 -24.19 5.92 3.38
N ALA A 166 -24.97 4.83 3.53
CA ALA A 166 -25.16 3.86 2.46
C ALA A 166 -25.78 4.50 1.20
N ALA A 167 -25.62 3.81 0.05
CA ALA A 167 -26.14 4.27 -1.24
C ALA A 167 -27.55 4.88 -1.18
N PRO A 168 -27.86 5.87 -2.08
CA PRO A 168 -27.14 6.17 -3.33
C PRO A 168 -25.92 7.09 -3.16
N TYR A 169 -24.86 6.80 -3.89
CA TYR A 169 -23.64 7.60 -3.89
C TYR A 169 -23.58 8.56 -5.08
N SER A 170 -22.93 9.70 -4.91
CA SER A 170 -22.82 10.73 -5.95
C SER A 170 -21.44 10.77 -6.59
N LEU A 171 -21.40 10.68 -7.91
CA LEU A 171 -20.21 10.85 -8.73
C LEU A 171 -20.24 12.23 -9.40
N VAL A 172 -19.17 13.01 -9.21
CA VAL A 172 -19.08 14.38 -9.73
C VAL A 172 -17.89 14.55 -10.67
N SER A 173 -17.91 15.62 -11.49
CA SER A 173 -16.72 16.04 -12.22
C SER A 173 -15.63 16.45 -11.27
N ASN A 174 -14.38 16.02 -11.52
CA ASN A 174 -13.26 16.24 -10.61
C ASN A 174 -12.43 17.46 -11.03
N GLY A 175 -12.68 18.60 -10.39
CA GLY A 175 -11.87 19.81 -10.60
C GLY A 175 -10.42 19.71 -10.11
N SER A 176 -10.05 18.63 -9.41
CA SER A 176 -8.68 18.31 -8.97
C SER A 176 -8.05 17.19 -9.79
N SER A 177 -8.57 16.85 -10.97
CA SER A 177 -7.91 15.90 -11.87
C SER A 177 -6.59 16.48 -12.39
N LEU A 178 -5.53 15.66 -12.44
CA LEU A 178 -4.22 16.08 -12.97
C LEU A 178 -4.16 16.15 -14.52
N LEU A 179 -5.29 16.00 -15.23
CA LEU A 179 -5.33 16.12 -16.70
C LEU A 179 -4.94 17.49 -17.22
N ASP A 180 -4.89 18.50 -16.38
CA ASP A 180 -4.34 19.82 -16.73
C ASP A 180 -2.81 19.85 -16.81
N ALA A 181 -2.11 18.93 -16.12
CA ALA A 181 -0.66 18.86 -16.04
C ALA A 181 -0.04 17.67 -16.78
N THR A 182 -0.70 16.53 -16.80
CA THR A 182 -0.16 15.26 -17.32
C THR A 182 -1.26 14.38 -17.90
N ASP A 183 -0.91 13.41 -18.74
CA ASP A 183 -1.78 12.28 -19.04
C ASP A 183 -1.67 11.25 -17.91
N LEU A 184 -2.76 10.51 -17.63
CA LEU A 184 -2.88 9.66 -16.45
C LEU A 184 -2.99 8.20 -16.83
N VAL A 185 -2.31 7.32 -16.11
CA VAL A 185 -2.39 5.87 -16.28
C VAL A 185 -2.57 5.23 -14.90
N PHE A 186 -3.80 4.86 -14.56
CA PHE A 186 -4.13 4.13 -13.33
C PHE A 186 -3.95 2.64 -13.57
N ILE A 187 -3.10 1.98 -12.79
CA ILE A 187 -2.70 0.58 -13.00
C ILE A 187 -3.15 -0.26 -11.80
N ASP A 188 -3.90 -1.33 -12.05
CA ASP A 188 -4.19 -2.34 -11.04
C ASP A 188 -3.07 -3.38 -10.98
N ALA A 189 -2.53 -3.63 -9.78
CA ALA A 189 -1.49 -4.65 -9.56
C ALA A 189 -1.97 -6.06 -9.95
N PRO A 190 -1.06 -7.00 -10.24
CA PRO A 190 -1.43 -8.38 -10.58
C PRO A 190 -2.42 -9.00 -9.60
N GLY A 191 -3.54 -9.52 -10.12
CA GLY A 191 -4.61 -10.15 -9.34
C GLY A 191 -5.62 -9.21 -8.70
N THR A 192 -5.40 -7.90 -8.66
CA THR A 192 -6.32 -6.89 -8.10
C THR A 192 -7.25 -6.31 -9.16
N GLY A 193 -8.30 -5.65 -8.76
CA GLY A 193 -9.23 -4.99 -9.66
C GLY A 193 -9.77 -5.92 -10.74
N PHE A 194 -9.54 -5.57 -12.00
CA PHE A 194 -9.78 -6.45 -13.14
C PHE A 194 -8.53 -7.18 -13.61
N SER A 195 -7.36 -6.97 -12.97
CA SER A 195 -6.17 -7.77 -13.26
C SER A 195 -6.36 -9.23 -12.84
N ARG A 196 -5.77 -10.14 -13.61
CA ARG A 196 -5.83 -11.59 -13.37
C ARG A 196 -4.42 -12.17 -13.48
N ILE A 197 -4.19 -13.25 -12.74
CA ILE A 197 -2.96 -14.05 -12.82
C ILE A 197 -3.32 -15.49 -13.13
N ALA A 198 -2.52 -16.17 -13.94
CA ALA A 198 -2.72 -17.54 -14.34
C ALA A 198 -1.38 -18.29 -14.43
N GLY A 199 -1.45 -19.61 -14.64
CA GLY A 199 -0.29 -20.49 -14.77
C GLY A 199 0.18 -21.08 -13.45
N LYS A 200 1.21 -21.92 -13.54
CA LYS A 200 1.84 -22.59 -12.39
C LYS A 200 2.59 -21.53 -11.53
N ASP A 201 2.48 -21.70 -10.22
CA ASP A 201 3.17 -20.84 -9.24
C ASP A 201 2.90 -19.33 -9.42
N LYS A 202 1.74 -18.98 -10.00
CA LYS A 202 1.33 -17.60 -10.33
C LYS A 202 1.44 -16.62 -9.17
N GLU A 203 1.16 -17.04 -7.95
CA GLU A 203 1.29 -16.17 -6.77
C GLU A 203 2.77 -15.91 -6.47
N LYS A 204 3.61 -16.94 -6.49
CA LYS A 204 5.06 -16.79 -6.31
C LYS A 204 5.69 -15.92 -7.40
N ALA A 205 5.13 -15.96 -8.62
CA ALA A 205 5.64 -15.21 -9.76
C ALA A 205 5.35 -13.70 -9.69
N PHE A 206 4.28 -13.28 -8.95
CA PHE A 206 3.82 -11.89 -8.94
C PHE A 206 3.65 -11.28 -7.54
N PHE A 207 3.61 -12.08 -6.46
CA PHE A 207 3.37 -11.59 -5.11
C PHE A 207 4.67 -11.49 -4.30
N GLY A 208 5.35 -10.39 -4.45
CA GLY A 208 6.58 -10.07 -3.74
C GLY A 208 7.12 -8.72 -4.15
N VAL A 209 8.05 -8.17 -3.39
CA VAL A 209 8.61 -6.83 -3.62
C VAL A 209 9.24 -6.75 -5.01
N ASP A 210 10.11 -7.69 -5.35
CA ASP A 210 10.83 -7.68 -6.62
C ASP A 210 9.94 -8.12 -7.78
N GLN A 211 9.08 -9.11 -7.55
CA GLN A 211 8.16 -9.65 -8.56
C GLN A 211 7.11 -8.62 -9.00
N ASP A 212 6.54 -7.91 -8.03
CA ASP A 212 5.56 -6.86 -8.26
C ASP A 212 6.18 -5.68 -9.03
N ALA A 213 7.35 -5.21 -8.58
CA ALA A 213 8.08 -4.14 -9.29
C ALA A 213 8.44 -4.55 -10.73
N TYR A 214 8.89 -5.79 -10.94
CA TYR A 214 9.19 -6.30 -12.28
C TYR A 214 7.95 -6.32 -13.17
N ALA A 215 6.79 -6.77 -12.67
CA ALA A 215 5.54 -6.78 -13.43
C ALA A 215 5.13 -5.36 -13.87
N PHE A 216 5.30 -4.36 -12.98
CA PHE A 216 5.07 -2.95 -13.33
C PHE A 216 6.09 -2.42 -14.34
N ALA A 217 7.36 -2.84 -14.26
CA ALA A 217 8.38 -2.44 -15.23
C ALA A 217 8.08 -2.99 -16.64
N GLU A 218 7.62 -4.26 -16.73
CA GLU A 218 7.13 -4.85 -17.97
C GLU A 218 5.92 -4.08 -18.51
N PHE A 219 4.93 -3.81 -17.66
CA PHE A 219 3.75 -3.04 -18.03
C PHE A 219 4.11 -1.67 -18.61
N ILE A 220 4.98 -0.92 -17.93
CA ILE A 220 5.37 0.44 -18.36
C ILE A 220 6.10 0.38 -19.69
N SER A 221 7.05 -0.54 -19.88
CA SER A 221 7.79 -0.69 -21.15
C SER A 221 6.85 -0.99 -22.31
N GLN A 222 5.90 -1.91 -22.13
CA GLN A 222 4.88 -2.23 -23.14
C GLN A 222 3.94 -1.03 -23.39
N PHE A 223 3.52 -0.31 -22.31
CA PHE A 223 2.67 0.85 -22.43
C PHE A 223 3.34 1.98 -23.23
N LEU A 224 4.61 2.27 -22.94
CA LEU A 224 5.39 3.28 -23.67
C LEU A 224 5.50 2.94 -25.17
N SER A 225 5.69 1.67 -25.50
CA SER A 225 5.73 1.17 -26.88
C SER A 225 4.37 1.27 -27.56
N LYS A 226 3.32 0.76 -26.92
CA LYS A 226 1.95 0.72 -27.47
C LYS A 226 1.40 2.10 -27.79
N TYR A 227 1.70 3.10 -26.96
CA TYR A 227 1.16 4.45 -27.07
C TYR A 227 2.17 5.48 -27.57
N GLY A 228 3.37 5.06 -27.99
CA GLY A 228 4.39 5.96 -28.53
C GLY A 228 4.87 7.01 -27.51
N ARG A 229 5.01 6.62 -26.22
CA ARG A 229 5.31 7.56 -25.13
C ARG A 229 6.77 7.51 -24.64
N TRP A 230 7.66 6.87 -25.39
CA TRP A 230 9.08 6.75 -25.04
C TRP A 230 9.77 8.09 -24.77
N ASN A 231 9.48 9.11 -25.57
CA ASN A 231 10.06 10.45 -25.45
C ASN A 231 9.19 11.42 -24.63
N SER A 232 8.18 10.94 -23.88
CA SER A 232 7.41 11.76 -22.95
C SER A 232 8.16 11.93 -21.63
N PRO A 233 8.07 13.10 -20.95
CA PRO A 233 8.42 13.19 -19.53
C PRO A 233 7.59 12.20 -18.73
N LYS A 234 8.22 11.45 -17.81
CA LYS A 234 7.62 10.33 -17.12
C LYS A 234 7.64 10.53 -15.61
N TYR A 235 6.52 10.17 -14.95
CA TYR A 235 6.37 10.25 -13.51
C TYR A 235 5.77 8.96 -12.97
N LEU A 236 6.23 8.55 -11.77
CA LEU A 236 5.58 7.56 -10.94
C LEU A 236 4.81 8.25 -9.82
N PHE A 237 3.61 7.76 -9.52
CA PHE A 237 2.82 8.19 -8.37
C PHE A 237 2.38 6.95 -7.59
N GLY A 238 3.03 6.68 -6.46
CA GLY A 238 2.72 5.56 -5.59
C GLY A 238 2.11 6.01 -4.27
N GLU A 239 1.04 5.32 -3.83
CA GLU A 239 0.44 5.51 -2.50
C GLU A 239 0.67 4.29 -1.64
N SER A 240 1.01 4.48 -0.35
CA SER A 240 1.16 3.40 0.63
C SER A 240 2.24 2.40 0.20
N TYR A 241 1.95 1.07 0.13
CA TYR A 241 2.86 0.09 -0.48
C TYR A 241 3.25 0.45 -1.93
N GLY A 242 2.51 1.29 -2.61
CA GLY A 242 2.93 1.87 -3.90
C GLY A 242 4.22 2.69 -3.80
N THR A 243 4.62 3.15 -2.62
CA THR A 243 5.87 3.91 -2.43
C THR A 243 7.12 3.02 -2.43
N PRO A 244 7.20 1.88 -1.70
CA PRO A 244 8.31 0.93 -1.91
C PRO A 244 8.30 0.34 -3.32
N ARG A 245 7.12 0.07 -3.92
CA ARG A 245 7.05 -0.28 -5.34
C ARG A 245 7.73 0.77 -6.20
N SER A 246 7.44 2.06 -6.01
CA SER A 246 8.04 3.14 -6.79
C SER A 246 9.56 3.19 -6.66
N ALA A 247 10.11 2.97 -5.47
CA ALA A 247 11.55 2.98 -5.23
C ALA A 247 12.26 1.85 -6.00
N VAL A 248 11.75 0.62 -5.89
CA VAL A 248 12.32 -0.54 -6.61
C VAL A 248 12.10 -0.41 -8.11
N LEU A 249 10.90 0.01 -8.53
CA LEU A 249 10.50 0.15 -9.93
C LEU A 249 11.34 1.20 -10.66
N VAL A 250 11.51 2.40 -10.08
CA VAL A 250 12.33 3.45 -10.73
C VAL A 250 13.77 3.00 -10.88
N ASN A 251 14.32 2.32 -9.87
CA ASN A 251 15.66 1.75 -9.93
C ASN A 251 15.79 0.71 -11.05
N GLN A 252 14.87 -0.23 -11.17
CA GLN A 252 14.86 -1.23 -12.24
C GLN A 252 14.70 -0.60 -13.64
N LEU A 253 13.83 0.41 -13.78
CA LEU A 253 13.58 1.07 -15.06
C LEU A 253 14.80 1.87 -15.52
N GLU A 254 15.46 2.61 -14.63
CA GLU A 254 16.63 3.41 -14.97
C GLU A 254 17.88 2.55 -15.14
N ALA A 255 18.18 1.66 -14.17
CA ALA A 255 19.42 0.87 -14.20
C ALA A 255 19.38 -0.29 -15.20
N ASP A 256 18.26 -1.03 -15.27
CA ASP A 256 18.18 -2.26 -16.07
C ASP A 256 17.63 -2.04 -17.47
N ARG A 257 16.78 -0.99 -17.68
CA ARG A 257 16.04 -0.76 -18.93
C ARG A 257 16.36 0.56 -19.62
N SER A 258 17.21 1.40 -19.04
CA SER A 258 17.57 2.72 -19.56
C SER A 258 16.35 3.62 -19.83
N ILE A 259 15.39 3.59 -18.92
CA ILE A 259 14.16 4.40 -18.96
C ILE A 259 14.21 5.41 -17.82
N ASP A 260 14.70 6.62 -18.09
CA ASP A 260 14.76 7.70 -17.11
C ASP A 260 13.39 8.27 -16.79
N PHE A 261 13.22 8.66 -15.52
CA PHE A 261 12.06 9.37 -15.02
C PHE A 261 12.39 10.81 -14.63
N ASN A 262 11.43 11.72 -14.83
CA ASN A 262 11.55 13.12 -14.39
C ASN A 262 11.28 13.26 -12.89
N GLY A 263 10.38 12.41 -12.36
CA GLY A 263 10.08 12.46 -10.95
C GLY A 263 9.32 11.25 -10.41
N VAL A 264 9.44 11.07 -9.09
CA VAL A 264 8.67 10.09 -8.30
C VAL A 264 7.91 10.84 -7.23
N ILE A 265 6.60 10.62 -7.19
CA ILE A 265 5.68 11.22 -6.23
C ILE A 265 5.24 10.13 -5.27
N LEU A 266 5.55 10.31 -4.01
CA LEU A 266 5.29 9.36 -2.93
C LEU A 266 4.19 9.92 -2.04
N LEU A 267 3.07 9.22 -1.94
CA LEU A 267 1.96 9.58 -1.07
C LEU A 267 1.87 8.57 0.06
N SER A 268 1.88 9.05 1.31
CA SER A 268 1.75 8.22 2.50
C SER A 268 2.82 7.12 2.52
N GLN A 269 4.08 7.56 2.58
CA GLN A 269 5.27 6.77 2.30
C GLN A 269 5.65 5.81 3.41
N ILE A 270 6.11 4.63 2.99
CA ILE A 270 6.91 3.69 3.79
C ILE A 270 7.98 3.06 2.89
N LEU A 271 9.26 3.30 3.15
CA LEU A 271 10.37 2.66 2.42
C LEU A 271 11.10 1.61 3.25
N ASN A 272 10.99 1.69 4.57
CA ASN A 272 11.57 0.73 5.50
C ASN A 272 10.51 0.17 6.45
N PHE A 273 10.11 -1.07 6.24
CA PHE A 273 9.08 -1.74 7.04
C PHE A 273 9.50 -2.01 8.49
N ASP A 274 10.81 -2.02 8.79
CA ASP A 274 11.30 -2.14 10.17
C ASP A 274 10.94 -0.91 11.04
N LEU A 275 10.54 0.19 10.41
CA LEU A 275 10.12 1.43 11.08
C LEU A 275 8.60 1.55 11.23
N SER A 276 7.83 0.57 10.80
CA SER A 276 6.37 0.59 10.92
C SER A 276 5.92 0.64 12.38
N PRO A 277 4.93 1.48 12.74
CA PRO A 277 4.35 1.50 14.08
C PRO A 277 3.45 0.29 14.36
N ASP A 278 3.21 -0.56 13.36
CA ASP A 278 2.40 -1.76 13.52
C ASP A 278 3.23 -2.90 14.13
N ARG A 279 2.99 -3.18 15.42
CA ARG A 279 3.64 -4.27 16.17
C ARG A 279 5.17 -4.19 16.23
N PRO A 280 5.76 -3.06 16.57
CA PRO A 280 7.22 -2.92 16.69
C PRO A 280 7.79 -3.82 17.80
N THR A 281 6.96 -4.28 18.74
CA THR A 281 7.31 -5.28 19.78
C THR A 281 7.84 -6.61 19.21
N GLY A 282 7.56 -6.91 17.94
CA GLY A 282 8.13 -8.08 17.24
C GLY A 282 9.63 -7.94 16.93
N ASN A 283 10.20 -6.73 17.07
CA ASN A 283 11.61 -6.43 16.80
C ASN A 283 12.26 -5.72 18.01
N PRO A 284 12.47 -6.42 19.14
CA PRO A 284 12.98 -5.80 20.37
C PRO A 284 14.37 -5.18 20.15
N GLY A 285 14.60 -4.00 20.71
CA GLY A 285 15.82 -3.21 20.54
C GLY A 285 15.82 -2.26 19.35
N VAL A 286 14.78 -2.28 18.52
CA VAL A 286 14.54 -1.26 17.48
C VAL A 286 13.44 -0.33 17.98
N ASP A 287 13.82 0.76 18.61
CA ASP A 287 12.91 1.71 19.26
C ASP A 287 12.47 2.88 18.35
N LEU A 288 13.07 3.03 17.19
CA LEU A 288 12.80 4.13 16.27
C LEU A 288 11.32 4.21 15.79
N PRO A 289 10.57 3.10 15.62
CA PRO A 289 9.15 3.16 15.32
C PRO A 289 8.33 3.96 16.34
N TYR A 290 8.64 3.80 17.64
CA TYR A 290 7.96 4.55 18.71
C TYR A 290 8.26 6.05 18.68
N GLN A 291 9.47 6.42 18.25
CA GLN A 291 9.89 7.81 18.13
C GLN A 291 9.25 8.49 16.92
N THR A 292 9.29 7.84 15.76
CA THR A 292 8.81 8.43 14.50
C THR A 292 7.29 8.53 14.40
N VAL A 293 6.54 7.71 15.14
CA VAL A 293 5.06 7.78 15.18
C VAL A 293 4.55 8.83 16.16
N LEU A 294 5.35 9.22 17.17
CA LEU A 294 4.88 10.09 18.26
C LEU A 294 4.30 11.43 17.79
N PRO A 295 4.86 12.14 16.78
CA PRO A 295 4.23 13.33 16.23
C PRO A 295 2.81 13.09 15.68
N THR A 296 2.56 11.94 15.06
CA THR A 296 1.21 11.56 14.57
C THR A 296 0.26 11.24 15.73
N TYR A 297 0.74 10.62 16.82
CA TYR A 297 -0.07 10.46 18.03
C TYR A 297 -0.49 11.81 18.61
N ALA A 298 0.44 12.75 18.67
CA ALA A 298 0.16 14.09 19.15
C ALA A 298 -0.84 14.84 18.26
N ALA A 299 -0.72 14.74 16.94
CA ALA A 299 -1.70 15.28 16.00
C ALA A 299 -3.08 14.69 16.23
N THR A 300 -3.16 13.37 16.40
CA THR A 300 -4.41 12.64 16.64
C THR A 300 -5.08 13.06 17.95
N ALA A 301 -4.32 13.06 19.03
CA ALA A 301 -4.81 13.48 20.36
C ALA A 301 -5.23 14.96 20.37
N TRP A 302 -4.52 15.81 19.64
CA TRP A 302 -4.88 17.22 19.41
C TRP A 302 -6.24 17.32 18.68
N TYR A 303 -6.43 16.56 17.60
CA TYR A 303 -7.67 16.57 16.83
C TYR A 303 -8.89 16.18 17.69
N HIS A 304 -8.74 15.13 18.48
CA HIS A 304 -9.81 14.62 19.38
C HIS A 304 -9.89 15.36 20.71
N GLN A 305 -9.18 16.48 20.89
CA GLN A 305 -9.21 17.32 22.09
C GLN A 305 -8.87 16.54 23.38
N LYS A 306 -7.99 15.54 23.28
CA LYS A 306 -7.53 14.72 24.41
C LYS A 306 -6.27 15.26 25.07
N LEU A 307 -5.69 16.35 24.56
CA LEU A 307 -4.52 17.00 25.17
C LEU A 307 -4.90 18.01 26.25
N PRO A 308 -4.10 18.15 27.31
CA PRO A 308 -4.35 19.14 28.38
C PRO A 308 -4.24 20.58 27.90
N GLU A 309 -3.47 20.84 26.84
CA GLU A 309 -3.29 22.16 26.25
C GLU A 309 -3.56 22.12 24.74
N HIS A 310 -4.38 23.05 24.25
CA HIS A 310 -4.68 23.16 22.82
C HIS A 310 -3.79 24.23 22.16
N LYS A 311 -2.63 23.78 21.64
CA LYS A 311 -1.67 24.63 20.91
C LYS A 311 -2.00 24.70 19.41
N ASN A 312 -1.34 25.60 18.67
CA ASN A 312 -1.29 25.49 17.21
C ASN A 312 -0.65 24.13 16.82
N LEU A 313 -1.24 23.44 15.83
CA LEU A 313 -0.81 22.10 15.46
C LEU A 313 0.66 22.06 15.03
N GLU A 314 1.09 22.96 14.15
CA GLU A 314 2.46 22.96 13.62
C GLU A 314 3.50 23.21 14.75
N ALA A 315 3.20 24.11 15.69
CA ALA A 315 4.04 24.37 16.84
C ALA A 315 4.12 23.15 17.78
N LEU A 316 2.99 22.44 17.98
CA LEU A 316 2.96 21.20 18.75
C LEU A 316 3.82 20.12 18.07
N LEU A 317 3.66 19.92 16.78
CA LEU A 317 4.40 18.88 16.03
C LEU A 317 5.91 19.15 16.10
N ALA A 318 6.36 20.37 15.89
CA ALA A 318 7.79 20.73 16.01
C ALA A 318 8.37 20.44 17.41
N GLU A 319 7.60 20.72 18.47
CA GLU A 319 7.99 20.39 19.85
C GLU A 319 8.09 18.88 20.06
N VAL A 320 7.10 18.11 19.56
CA VAL A 320 7.05 16.66 19.72
C VAL A 320 8.14 15.96 18.90
N GLU A 321 8.40 16.40 17.69
CA GLU A 321 9.50 15.88 16.86
C GLU A 321 10.85 16.02 17.56
N GLN A 322 11.11 17.20 18.14
CA GLN A 322 12.35 17.42 18.91
C GLN A 322 12.40 16.49 20.14
N PHE A 323 11.32 16.37 20.91
CA PHE A 323 11.26 15.48 22.06
C PHE A 323 11.44 14.01 21.66
N ALA A 324 10.78 13.57 20.61
CA ALA A 324 10.82 12.18 20.12
C ALA A 324 12.26 11.74 19.79
N MET A 325 13.01 12.59 19.10
CA MET A 325 14.37 12.26 18.65
C MET A 325 15.45 12.57 19.70
N ALA A 326 15.15 13.32 20.75
CA ALA A 326 16.10 13.68 21.80
C ALA A 326 15.82 12.93 23.12
N ASP A 327 14.97 13.48 23.98
CA ASP A 327 14.76 12.96 25.34
C ASP A 327 14.12 11.56 25.34
N TYR A 328 13.09 11.37 24.51
CA TYR A 328 12.41 10.08 24.40
C TYR A 328 13.31 9.01 23.80
N GLY A 329 14.03 9.32 22.73
CA GLY A 329 15.01 8.40 22.13
C GLY A 329 16.09 7.97 23.10
N ARG A 330 16.62 8.90 23.92
CA ARG A 330 17.61 8.58 24.98
C ARG A 330 17.04 7.68 26.06
N ALA A 331 15.78 7.94 26.47
CA ALA A 331 15.12 7.13 27.48
C ALA A 331 14.87 5.69 26.99
N LEU A 332 14.42 5.53 25.73
CA LEU A 332 14.25 4.21 25.13
C LEU A 332 15.57 3.45 25.01
N ALA A 333 16.65 4.14 24.58
CA ALA A 333 17.99 3.55 24.47
C ALA A 333 18.60 3.11 25.82
N ALA A 334 18.24 3.78 26.92
CA ALA A 334 18.67 3.38 28.26
C ALA A 334 17.99 2.08 28.71
N GLY A 335 16.83 1.73 28.21
CA GLY A 335 16.13 0.48 28.49
C GLY A 335 15.92 0.24 30.00
N SER A 336 16.44 -0.86 30.52
CA SER A 336 16.33 -1.23 31.95
C SER A 336 17.18 -0.34 32.88
N ASP A 337 18.15 0.38 32.35
CA ASP A 337 19.03 1.26 33.14
C ASP A 337 18.40 2.62 33.42
N LEU A 338 17.24 2.93 32.80
CA LEU A 338 16.49 4.15 33.06
C LEU A 338 15.95 4.15 34.49
N SER A 339 16.30 5.18 35.28
CA SER A 339 15.84 5.30 36.66
C SER A 339 14.32 5.48 36.73
N VAL A 340 13.69 5.11 37.88
CA VAL A 340 12.26 5.27 38.11
C VAL A 340 11.82 6.74 37.95
N ALA A 341 12.63 7.69 38.43
CA ALA A 341 12.33 9.11 38.34
C ALA A 341 12.34 9.61 36.89
N GLU A 342 13.36 9.22 36.10
CA GLU A 342 13.45 9.57 34.68
C GLU A 342 12.31 8.92 33.87
N ARG A 343 12.00 7.65 34.14
CA ARG A 343 10.87 6.94 33.53
C ARG A 343 9.55 7.67 33.79
N GLY A 344 9.31 8.11 35.02
CA GLY A 344 8.13 8.90 35.37
C GLY A 344 8.08 10.23 34.61
N ALA A 345 9.19 10.97 34.55
CA ALA A 345 9.26 12.24 33.86
C ALA A 345 9.01 12.11 32.33
N ILE A 346 9.48 11.03 31.70
CA ILE A 346 9.17 10.73 30.29
C ILE A 346 7.71 10.34 30.12
N ALA A 347 7.14 9.52 31.02
CA ALA A 347 5.75 9.14 30.98
C ALA A 347 4.80 10.35 31.09
N ASP A 348 5.13 11.33 31.96
CA ASP A 348 4.38 12.59 32.09
C ASP A 348 4.45 13.44 30.80
N LYS A 349 5.59 13.45 30.10
CA LYS A 349 5.70 14.12 28.80
C LYS A 349 4.90 13.40 27.73
N LEU A 350 4.98 12.06 27.67
CA LEU A 350 4.20 11.25 26.74
C LEU A 350 2.69 11.44 26.95
N HIS A 351 2.23 11.48 28.22
CA HIS A 351 0.83 11.80 28.54
C HIS A 351 0.40 13.14 27.94
N ARG A 352 1.22 14.19 28.09
CA ARG A 352 0.90 15.52 27.54
C ARG A 352 0.81 15.56 26.03
N TYR A 353 1.52 14.67 25.32
CA TYR A 353 1.51 14.61 23.85
C TYR A 353 0.53 13.59 23.28
N THR A 354 0.19 12.54 24.04
CA THR A 354 -0.66 11.44 23.54
C THR A 354 -2.06 11.43 24.13
N GLY A 355 -2.28 12.14 25.25
CA GLY A 355 -3.54 12.07 25.99
C GLY A 355 -3.75 10.75 26.75
N LEU A 356 -2.87 9.76 26.63
CA LEU A 356 -2.99 8.48 27.32
C LEU A 356 -2.64 8.61 28.80
N PRO A 357 -3.30 7.83 29.70
CA PRO A 357 -3.00 7.87 31.14
C PRO A 357 -1.53 7.50 31.44
N VAL A 358 -0.90 8.19 32.40
CA VAL A 358 0.49 7.93 32.81
C VAL A 358 0.70 6.48 33.24
N GLU A 359 -0.26 5.91 33.98
CA GLU A 359 -0.20 4.51 34.43
C GLU A 359 -0.18 3.54 33.25
N TYR A 360 -0.93 3.82 32.18
CA TYR A 360 -0.94 3.03 30.94
C TYR A 360 0.43 3.09 30.25
N ILE A 361 0.99 4.29 30.13
CA ILE A 361 2.32 4.53 29.51
C ILE A 361 3.43 3.82 30.28
N LEU A 362 3.39 3.87 31.63
CA LEU A 362 4.35 3.17 32.48
C LEU A 362 4.22 1.64 32.36
N LYS A 363 2.96 1.12 32.29
CA LYS A 363 2.69 -0.31 32.07
C LYS A 363 3.21 -0.79 30.71
N ALA A 364 3.14 0.04 29.69
CA ALA A 364 3.65 -0.23 28.35
C ALA A 364 5.18 -0.05 28.21
N ASP A 365 5.88 0.20 29.33
CA ASP A 365 7.32 0.48 29.35
C ASP A 365 7.72 1.60 28.40
N LEU A 366 6.91 2.66 28.33
CA LEU A 366 7.02 3.81 27.44
C LEU A 366 6.84 3.48 25.93
N ARG A 367 6.55 2.23 25.57
CA ARG A 367 6.48 1.71 24.19
C ARG A 367 5.04 1.36 23.81
N ILE A 368 4.36 2.30 23.18
CA ILE A 368 2.96 2.18 22.76
C ILE A 368 2.92 2.01 21.25
N ASP A 369 2.37 0.91 20.77
CA ASP A 369 2.21 0.69 19.32
C ASP A 369 0.93 1.34 18.75
N GLY A 370 0.85 1.40 17.41
CA GLY A 370 -0.26 2.07 16.72
C GLY A 370 -1.63 1.45 17.01
N GLY A 371 -1.71 0.13 17.17
CA GLY A 371 -2.98 -0.55 17.47
C GLY A 371 -3.46 -0.30 18.90
N GLU A 372 -2.51 -0.24 19.85
CA GLU A 372 -2.77 0.06 21.24
C GLU A 372 -3.19 1.54 21.43
N PHE A 373 -2.48 2.46 20.79
CA PHE A 373 -2.83 3.88 20.83
C PHE A 373 -4.26 4.13 20.32
N ARG A 374 -4.61 3.58 19.17
CA ARG A 374 -5.92 3.73 18.55
C ARG A 374 -7.07 3.21 19.41
N GLN A 375 -6.84 2.10 20.11
CA GLN A 375 -7.83 1.50 21.00
C GLN A 375 -8.02 2.34 22.26
N ASN A 376 -6.94 2.89 22.81
CA ASN A 376 -6.98 3.49 24.15
C ASN A 376 -7.28 4.99 24.17
N LEU A 377 -7.05 5.73 23.06
CA LEU A 377 -7.22 7.19 23.04
C LEU A 377 -8.65 7.65 23.41
N GLN A 378 -9.67 6.92 22.97
CA GLN A 378 -11.08 7.25 23.17
C GLN A 378 -11.87 6.10 23.84
N SER A 379 -11.16 5.17 24.49
CA SER A 379 -11.77 3.95 25.08
C SER A 379 -12.82 4.23 26.15
N GLU A 380 -12.71 5.35 26.89
CA GLU A 380 -13.71 5.77 27.88
C GLU A 380 -15.07 6.05 27.23
N ASP A 381 -15.09 6.45 25.98
CA ASP A 381 -16.27 6.72 25.17
C ASP A 381 -16.77 5.47 24.41
N GLY A 382 -16.09 4.32 24.53
CA GLY A 382 -16.37 3.09 23.76
C GLY A 382 -16.10 3.23 22.27
N ILE A 383 -15.06 4.00 21.92
CA ILE A 383 -14.74 4.40 20.55
C ILE A 383 -13.29 4.04 20.21
N THR A 384 -13.08 3.46 19.04
CA THR A 384 -11.75 3.26 18.42
C THR A 384 -11.46 4.31 17.37
N THR A 385 -10.17 4.62 17.21
CA THR A 385 -9.65 5.64 16.29
C THR A 385 -9.16 4.99 14.98
N GLY A 386 -9.28 5.69 13.86
CA GLY A 386 -8.84 5.23 12.55
C GLY A 386 -7.33 5.00 12.44
N ARG A 387 -6.92 4.03 11.63
CA ARG A 387 -5.51 3.77 11.31
C ARG A 387 -5.07 4.53 10.06
N LEU A 388 -5.86 4.44 9.00
CA LEU A 388 -5.57 5.14 7.76
C LEU A 388 -5.80 6.65 7.91
N ASP A 389 -6.79 7.04 8.69
CA ASP A 389 -7.01 8.45 9.03
C ASP A 389 -7.56 8.53 10.45
N SER A 390 -6.73 8.99 11.35
CA SER A 390 -7.06 9.04 12.77
C SER A 390 -8.06 10.14 13.15
N ARG A 391 -8.52 10.96 12.20
CA ARG A 391 -9.68 11.85 12.38
C ARG A 391 -10.99 11.09 12.42
N PHE A 392 -11.05 9.92 11.74
CA PHE A 392 -12.19 9.03 11.80
C PHE A 392 -12.22 8.26 13.11
N SER A 393 -13.40 8.08 13.64
CA SER A 393 -13.68 7.28 14.83
C SER A 393 -14.93 6.45 14.63
N GLY A 394 -15.03 5.34 15.37
CA GLY A 394 -16.22 4.49 15.34
C GLY A 394 -16.34 3.65 16.61
N PRO A 395 -17.52 3.06 16.89
CA PRO A 395 -17.73 2.22 18.06
C PRO A 395 -16.73 1.06 18.13
N ASP A 396 -16.25 0.76 19.33
CA ASP A 396 -15.45 -0.44 19.56
C ASP A 396 -16.26 -1.70 19.25
N ILE A 397 -15.63 -2.67 18.58
CA ILE A 397 -16.21 -4.00 18.37
C ILE A 397 -16.11 -4.81 19.67
N ASP A 398 -14.93 -4.79 20.29
CA ASP A 398 -14.68 -5.37 21.61
C ASP A 398 -14.01 -4.32 22.51
N PRO A 399 -14.76 -3.68 23.43
CA PRO A 399 -14.21 -2.68 24.36
C PRO A 399 -13.10 -3.20 25.28
N LEU A 400 -12.95 -4.52 25.40
CA LEU A 400 -11.90 -5.16 26.20
C LEU A 400 -10.67 -5.56 25.37
N SER A 401 -10.72 -5.35 24.06
CA SER A 401 -9.56 -5.58 23.19
C SER A 401 -8.42 -4.64 23.56
N GLN A 402 -7.19 -5.16 23.52
CA GLN A 402 -5.99 -4.33 23.71
C GLN A 402 -5.65 -3.51 22.46
N ARG A 403 -6.21 -3.86 21.31
CA ARG A 403 -5.88 -3.29 20.00
C ARG A 403 -7.16 -3.06 19.22
N ALA A 404 -7.17 -2.02 18.41
CA ALA A 404 -8.30 -1.73 17.53
C ALA A 404 -8.57 -2.89 16.54
N ASP A 405 -9.81 -3.35 16.49
CA ASP A 405 -10.24 -4.52 15.73
C ASP A 405 -10.55 -4.21 14.26
N TYR A 406 -10.79 -2.95 13.92
CA TYR A 406 -11.05 -2.50 12.54
C TYR A 406 -10.52 -1.09 12.31
N ASP A 407 -10.64 -0.63 11.08
CA ASP A 407 -10.31 0.74 10.70
C ASP A 407 -11.58 1.53 10.38
N PRO A 408 -11.96 2.52 11.21
CA PRO A 408 -13.11 3.37 10.98
C PRO A 408 -13.13 4.08 9.64
N GLN A 409 -11.98 4.55 9.10
CA GLN A 409 -11.95 5.18 7.78
C GLN A 409 -12.26 4.17 6.68
N ALA A 410 -11.64 2.99 6.70
CA ALA A 410 -11.90 1.96 5.70
C ALA A 410 -13.39 1.55 5.69
N ALA A 411 -14.00 1.42 6.87
CA ALA A 411 -15.42 1.15 7.01
C ALA A 411 -16.30 2.31 6.51
N ALA A 412 -15.87 3.55 6.75
CA ALA A 412 -16.62 4.74 6.39
C ALA A 412 -16.68 5.00 4.88
N LEU A 413 -15.64 4.67 4.14
CA LEU A 413 -15.48 5.07 2.74
C LEU A 413 -15.59 3.90 1.76
N GLY A 414 -15.27 2.68 2.17
CA GLY A 414 -15.08 1.52 1.28
C GLY A 414 -16.25 1.25 0.34
N SER A 415 -17.48 1.22 0.86
CA SER A 415 -18.69 0.94 0.08
C SER A 415 -18.94 1.98 -1.02
N ALA A 416 -18.68 3.26 -0.73
CA ALA A 416 -18.87 4.34 -1.68
C ALA A 416 -17.89 4.21 -2.87
N TYR A 417 -16.62 3.97 -2.60
CA TYR A 417 -15.59 3.79 -3.63
C TYR A 417 -15.86 2.57 -4.51
N VAL A 418 -16.15 1.42 -3.89
CA VAL A 418 -16.44 0.17 -4.63
C VAL A 418 -17.66 0.34 -5.53
N SER A 419 -18.74 0.92 -5.02
CA SER A 419 -19.96 1.15 -5.81
C SER A 419 -19.72 2.14 -6.95
N ALA A 420 -19.08 3.29 -6.66
CA ALA A 420 -18.82 4.33 -7.65
C ALA A 420 -17.91 3.81 -8.79
N PHE A 421 -16.85 3.08 -8.46
CA PHE A 421 -15.95 2.53 -9.47
C PHE A 421 -16.64 1.47 -10.34
N ASN A 422 -17.41 0.57 -9.71
CA ASN A 422 -18.14 -0.47 -10.43
C ASN A 422 -19.17 0.12 -11.41
N ASP A 423 -19.83 1.21 -11.05
CA ASP A 423 -20.75 1.92 -11.92
C ASP A 423 -20.00 2.64 -13.04
N TYR A 424 -18.97 3.41 -12.69
CA TYR A 424 -18.20 4.23 -13.62
C TYR A 424 -17.51 3.38 -14.70
N VAL A 425 -16.83 2.32 -14.29
CA VAL A 425 -16.07 1.48 -15.23
C VAL A 425 -16.97 0.79 -16.27
N ARG A 426 -18.20 0.42 -15.89
CA ARG A 426 -19.16 -0.23 -16.80
C ARG A 426 -19.94 0.77 -17.64
N LYS A 427 -20.44 1.85 -17.03
CA LYS A 427 -21.34 2.81 -17.70
C LYS A 427 -20.60 3.82 -18.56
N ASP A 428 -19.46 4.34 -18.07
CA ASP A 428 -18.72 5.42 -18.73
C ASP A 428 -17.51 4.88 -19.52
N LEU A 429 -16.81 3.87 -19.00
CA LEU A 429 -15.63 3.29 -19.65
C LEU A 429 -15.95 2.03 -20.47
N HIS A 430 -17.17 1.50 -20.39
CA HIS A 430 -17.67 0.33 -21.13
C HIS A 430 -16.83 -0.92 -20.96
N TYR A 431 -16.26 -1.12 -19.75
CA TYR A 431 -15.37 -2.24 -19.46
C TYR A 431 -15.86 -3.08 -18.27
N GLY A 432 -15.54 -4.39 -18.29
CA GLY A 432 -15.74 -5.29 -17.17
C GLY A 432 -17.16 -5.80 -16.99
N GLU A 433 -18.03 -5.72 -18.01
CA GLU A 433 -19.35 -6.34 -17.99
C GLU A 433 -19.23 -7.85 -17.76
N GLY A 434 -20.04 -8.40 -16.85
CA GLY A 434 -20.01 -9.81 -16.46
C GLY A 434 -18.76 -10.25 -15.67
N ARG A 435 -17.84 -9.35 -15.34
CA ARG A 435 -16.61 -9.65 -14.58
C ARG A 435 -16.68 -9.13 -13.16
N THR A 436 -16.11 -9.92 -12.23
CA THR A 436 -15.94 -9.47 -10.84
C THR A 436 -14.77 -8.52 -10.71
N PHE A 437 -15.02 -7.33 -10.17
CA PHE A 437 -13.99 -6.40 -9.71
C PHE A 437 -13.51 -6.81 -8.32
N LYS A 438 -12.19 -6.82 -8.09
CA LYS A 438 -11.56 -7.16 -6.81
C LYS A 438 -10.96 -5.90 -6.18
N PRO A 439 -11.68 -5.18 -5.30
CA PRO A 439 -11.17 -3.97 -4.67
C PRO A 439 -9.84 -4.18 -3.96
N SER A 440 -9.71 -5.33 -3.33
CA SER A 440 -8.48 -5.82 -2.71
C SER A 440 -8.42 -7.34 -2.72
N ILE A 441 -7.22 -7.88 -2.56
CA ILE A 441 -6.95 -9.30 -2.34
C ILE A 441 -6.12 -9.48 -1.08
N GLN A 442 -6.34 -10.59 -0.36
CA GLN A 442 -5.66 -10.87 0.91
C GLN A 442 -4.27 -11.47 0.66
N THR A 443 -3.31 -10.64 0.28
CA THR A 443 -1.96 -11.09 -0.07
C THR A 443 -0.92 -10.85 1.01
N PHE A 444 -1.18 -10.02 1.99
CA PHE A 444 -0.16 -9.59 2.95
C PHE A 444 0.53 -10.76 3.66
N ARG A 445 -0.20 -11.84 3.97
CA ARG A 445 0.36 -13.04 4.64
C ARG A 445 1.21 -13.93 3.72
N THR A 446 0.97 -13.87 2.42
CA THR A 446 1.67 -14.67 1.39
C THR A 446 2.65 -13.83 0.58
N TRP A 447 2.72 -12.53 0.85
CA TRP A 447 3.60 -11.62 0.15
C TRP A 447 5.06 -11.90 0.49
N ASN A 448 5.89 -12.03 -0.54
CA ASN A 448 7.33 -12.16 -0.35
C ASN A 448 7.94 -10.78 -0.09
N PHE A 449 8.25 -10.48 1.18
CA PHE A 449 8.95 -9.25 1.58
C PHE A 449 10.47 -9.34 1.42
N GLN A 450 11.01 -10.45 0.93
CA GLN A 450 12.42 -10.53 0.57
C GLN A 450 12.71 -9.64 -0.63
N HIS A 451 13.81 -8.90 -0.55
CA HIS A 451 14.20 -7.94 -1.55
C HIS A 451 15.71 -8.02 -1.82
N LEU A 452 16.08 -7.95 -3.09
CA LEU A 452 17.46 -7.86 -3.55
C LEU A 452 17.87 -6.41 -3.67
N LEU A 453 18.79 -6.00 -2.81
CA LEU A 453 19.34 -4.65 -2.88
C LEU A 453 20.12 -4.43 -4.18
N PRO A 454 20.22 -3.19 -4.69
CA PRO A 454 20.99 -2.86 -5.89
C PRO A 454 22.42 -3.41 -5.82
N GLY A 455 22.85 -4.09 -6.89
CA GLY A 455 24.18 -4.68 -7.00
C GLY A 455 24.40 -5.99 -6.22
N GLN A 456 23.39 -6.53 -5.54
CA GLN A 456 23.47 -7.83 -4.90
C GLN A 456 23.01 -8.96 -5.83
N THR A 457 23.77 -10.05 -5.85
CA THR A 457 23.34 -11.31 -6.46
C THR A 457 22.58 -12.15 -5.44
N GLN A 458 21.60 -12.97 -5.90
CA GLN A 458 20.84 -13.87 -5.01
C GLN A 458 21.79 -14.73 -4.16
N GLN A 459 21.70 -14.55 -2.84
CA GLN A 459 22.32 -15.49 -1.91
C GLN A 459 21.22 -16.35 -1.27
N PRO A 460 21.32 -17.69 -1.33
CA PRO A 460 20.40 -18.56 -0.62
C PRO A 460 20.51 -18.27 0.89
N GLY A 461 19.43 -17.85 1.54
CA GLY A 461 19.33 -17.75 2.99
C GLY A 461 19.36 -16.35 3.61
N SER A 462 19.43 -15.26 2.86
CA SER A 462 19.26 -13.90 3.42
C SER A 462 17.77 -13.55 3.61
N SER A 463 17.15 -14.05 4.69
CA SER A 463 15.80 -13.65 5.06
C SER A 463 15.87 -12.46 6.02
N ARG A 464 15.58 -11.26 5.56
CA ARG A 464 15.15 -10.15 6.42
C ARG A 464 13.63 -10.20 6.54
N GLN A 465 13.10 -9.97 7.74
CA GLN A 465 11.64 -9.98 7.99
C GLN A 465 10.92 -8.76 7.43
N GLY A 466 11.61 -7.71 7.04
CA GLY A 466 11.05 -6.49 6.46
C GLY A 466 11.87 -6.00 5.28
N SER A 467 11.19 -5.46 4.26
CA SER A 467 11.87 -4.83 3.13
C SER A 467 12.31 -3.42 3.50
N ASN A 468 13.57 -3.10 3.20
CA ASN A 468 14.08 -1.75 3.22
C ASN A 468 14.55 -1.41 1.79
N VAL A 469 13.78 -0.58 1.11
CA VAL A 469 14.00 -0.18 -0.29
C VAL A 469 14.57 1.24 -0.43
N MET A 470 15.02 1.84 0.68
CA MET A 470 15.73 3.13 0.64
C MET A 470 16.97 3.08 -0.26
N PRO A 471 17.78 1.99 -0.28
CA PRO A 471 18.90 1.87 -1.20
C PRO A 471 18.51 1.94 -2.67
N ASP A 472 17.33 1.45 -3.06
CA ASP A 472 16.85 1.50 -4.45
C ASP A 472 16.57 2.93 -4.88
N LEU A 473 15.79 3.67 -4.09
CA LEU A 473 15.54 5.08 -4.38
C LEU A 473 16.84 5.89 -4.43
N ALA A 474 17.75 5.63 -3.49
CA ALA A 474 19.05 6.29 -3.46
C ALA A 474 19.91 5.94 -4.68
N ASN A 475 19.87 4.70 -5.15
CA ASN A 475 20.59 4.28 -6.36
C ASN A 475 20.01 4.96 -7.60
N ALA A 476 18.70 4.98 -7.76
CA ALA A 476 18.04 5.69 -8.87
C ALA A 476 18.42 7.18 -8.89
N MET A 477 18.40 7.87 -7.74
CA MET A 477 18.81 9.28 -7.64
C MET A 477 20.30 9.51 -7.96
N LYS A 478 21.16 8.52 -7.74
CA LYS A 478 22.59 8.61 -8.09
C LYS A 478 22.83 8.34 -9.58
N VAL A 479 22.12 7.37 -10.15
CA VAL A 479 22.20 7.02 -11.58
C VAL A 479 21.61 8.15 -12.42
N ASN A 480 20.47 8.70 -11.99
CA ASN A 480 19.83 9.86 -12.60
C ASN A 480 19.82 11.06 -11.63
N PRO A 481 20.89 11.90 -11.61
CA PRO A 481 20.98 13.03 -10.69
C PRO A 481 19.93 14.13 -10.91
N ASN A 482 19.17 14.05 -12.02
CA ASN A 482 18.08 14.96 -12.32
C ASN A 482 16.72 14.46 -11.80
N LEU A 483 16.62 13.23 -11.35
CA LEU A 483 15.40 12.68 -10.75
C LEU A 483 14.94 13.53 -9.56
N LYS A 484 13.66 13.93 -9.59
CA LYS A 484 13.04 14.72 -8.51
C LYS A 484 12.08 13.85 -7.71
N ILE A 485 12.06 14.05 -6.40
CA ILE A 485 11.19 13.32 -5.49
C ILE A 485 10.26 14.30 -4.80
N GLN A 486 8.97 13.98 -4.70
CA GLN A 486 8.02 14.71 -3.89
C GLN A 486 7.35 13.77 -2.89
N LEU A 487 7.63 13.98 -1.59
CA LEU A 487 6.95 13.31 -0.49
C LEU A 487 5.68 14.08 -0.13
N ASN A 488 4.55 13.39 -0.10
CA ASN A 488 3.25 13.89 0.33
C ASN A 488 2.74 13.03 1.49
N ALA A 489 2.37 13.63 2.63
CA ALA A 489 1.92 12.90 3.80
C ALA A 489 0.85 13.66 4.59
N GLY A 490 -0.12 12.92 5.13
CA GLY A 490 -1.13 13.46 6.05
C GLY A 490 -0.65 13.41 7.50
N TYR A 491 -0.94 14.46 8.29
CA TYR A 491 -0.59 14.51 9.71
C TYR A 491 -1.28 13.45 10.55
N PHE A 492 -2.42 12.94 10.10
CA PHE A 492 -3.27 12.00 10.82
C PHE A 492 -3.18 10.56 10.30
N ASP A 493 -2.13 10.23 9.57
CA ASP A 493 -1.86 8.90 9.04
C ASP A 493 -1.08 8.05 10.05
N LEU A 494 -1.75 7.09 10.70
CA LEU A 494 -1.13 6.13 11.61
C LEU A 494 -0.63 4.87 10.90
N ALA A 495 -0.92 4.70 9.62
CA ALA A 495 -0.44 3.57 8.83
C ALA A 495 1.00 3.79 8.36
N THR A 496 1.27 5.01 7.90
CA THR A 496 2.59 5.46 7.42
C THR A 496 2.83 6.88 7.93
N PRO A 497 3.26 7.03 9.19
CA PRO A 497 3.38 8.33 9.85
C PRO A 497 4.24 9.33 9.07
N PHE A 498 3.78 10.56 8.96
CA PHE A 498 4.44 11.58 8.15
C PHE A 498 5.90 11.79 8.53
N TYR A 499 6.22 11.77 9.84
CA TYR A 499 7.59 12.00 10.32
C TYR A 499 8.51 10.80 10.06
N GLN A 500 7.97 9.57 9.99
CA GLN A 500 8.72 8.42 9.50
C GLN A 500 9.21 8.65 8.06
N GLY A 501 8.34 9.15 7.19
CA GLY A 501 8.71 9.49 5.82
C GLY A 501 9.81 10.55 5.74
N VAL A 502 9.74 11.61 6.57
CA VAL A 502 10.78 12.62 6.68
C VAL A 502 12.11 12.01 7.14
N TYR A 503 12.05 11.16 8.17
CA TYR A 503 13.23 10.47 8.70
C TYR A 503 13.89 9.61 7.62
N GLU A 504 13.12 8.78 6.91
CA GLU A 504 13.64 7.94 5.83
C GLU A 504 14.32 8.76 4.72
N MET A 505 13.72 9.86 4.29
CA MET A 505 14.29 10.75 3.26
C MET A 505 15.59 11.42 3.69
N HIS A 506 15.68 11.86 4.95
CA HIS A 506 16.91 12.43 5.48
C HIS A 506 18.05 11.39 5.65
N HIS A 507 17.70 10.09 5.68
CA HIS A 507 18.67 9.00 5.84
C HIS A 507 18.91 8.22 4.54
N LEU A 508 18.44 8.73 3.39
CA LEU A 508 18.82 8.15 2.10
C LEU A 508 20.35 8.24 1.92
N PRO A 509 21.01 7.13 1.50
CA PRO A 509 22.46 7.12 1.29
C PRO A 509 22.83 7.81 -0.04
N ILE A 510 22.54 9.12 -0.13
CA ILE A 510 22.81 9.98 -1.31
C ILE A 510 23.75 11.13 -0.93
N PRO A 511 24.50 11.71 -1.91
CA PRO A 511 25.25 12.94 -1.68
C PRO A 511 24.34 14.09 -1.24
N ALA A 512 24.88 14.99 -0.38
CA ALA A 512 24.12 16.14 0.12
C ALA A 512 23.54 17.04 -1.01
N SER A 513 24.22 17.10 -2.16
CA SER A 513 23.75 17.85 -3.33
C SER A 513 22.43 17.29 -3.91
N LEU A 514 22.15 16.01 -3.75
CA LEU A 514 20.92 15.38 -4.23
C LEU A 514 19.74 15.54 -3.26
N GLN A 515 19.99 15.90 -1.99
CA GLN A 515 18.91 16.20 -1.04
C GLN A 515 18.03 17.37 -1.51
N ALA A 516 18.60 18.32 -2.27
CA ALA A 516 17.85 19.42 -2.88
C ALA A 516 16.84 18.97 -3.96
N ASN A 517 16.88 17.72 -4.38
CA ASN A 517 15.91 17.13 -5.31
C ASN A 517 14.66 16.58 -4.62
N ILE A 518 14.59 16.63 -3.30
CA ILE A 518 13.48 16.10 -2.50
C ILE A 518 12.64 17.24 -1.95
N GLU A 519 11.34 17.21 -2.24
CA GLU A 519 10.35 18.16 -1.73
C GLU A 519 9.39 17.46 -0.76
N TYR A 520 8.96 18.20 0.28
CA TYR A 520 8.05 17.69 1.31
C TYR A 520 6.77 18.51 1.31
N LYS A 521 5.61 17.82 1.35
CA LYS A 521 4.28 18.43 1.42
C LYS A 521 3.44 17.70 2.46
N PHE A 522 2.89 18.45 3.42
CA PHE A 522 2.07 17.92 4.49
C PHE A 522 0.65 18.44 4.41
N TYR A 523 -0.30 17.62 4.86
CA TYR A 523 -1.72 17.91 4.70
C TYR A 523 -2.47 17.63 5.99
N ASP A 524 -3.48 18.44 6.24
CA ASP A 524 -4.45 18.28 7.32
C ASP A 524 -5.47 17.16 6.97
N SER A 525 -4.96 15.93 6.81
CA SER A 525 -5.68 14.71 6.43
C SER A 525 -4.88 13.48 6.88
N GLY A 526 -5.41 12.29 6.63
CA GLY A 526 -4.72 11.00 6.88
C GLY A 526 -4.08 10.39 5.64
N HIS A 527 -4.06 9.07 5.58
CA HIS A 527 -3.42 8.24 4.54
C HIS A 527 -3.93 8.57 3.13
N MET A 528 -5.25 8.56 2.97
CA MET A 528 -5.92 9.04 1.78
C MET A 528 -6.07 10.56 1.88
N VAL A 529 -4.98 11.31 1.63
CA VAL A 529 -4.95 12.78 1.74
C VAL A 529 -6.14 13.41 1.01
N TYR A 530 -6.55 12.82 -0.07
CA TYR A 530 -7.66 13.23 -0.93
C TYR A 530 -9.07 12.95 -0.35
N ALA A 531 -9.18 12.29 0.80
CA ALA A 531 -10.47 12.09 1.48
C ALA A 531 -11.04 13.39 2.07
N LYS A 532 -10.23 14.45 2.19
CA LYS A 532 -10.64 15.80 2.59
C LYS A 532 -10.51 16.76 1.42
N ASP A 533 -11.60 17.41 1.01
CA ASP A 533 -11.66 18.25 -0.19
C ASP A 533 -10.60 19.36 -0.24
N SER A 534 -10.35 20.04 0.89
CA SER A 534 -9.32 21.09 0.96
C SER A 534 -7.92 20.52 0.77
N SER A 535 -7.64 19.33 1.33
CA SER A 535 -6.36 18.64 1.18
C SER A 535 -6.20 18.04 -0.21
N LEU A 536 -7.28 17.54 -0.84
CA LEU A 536 -7.27 17.11 -2.24
C LEU A 536 -6.88 18.25 -3.17
N LYS A 537 -7.46 19.45 -2.96
CA LYS A 537 -7.12 20.61 -3.77
C LYS A 537 -5.64 21.00 -3.63
N LEU A 538 -5.12 21.02 -2.41
CA LEU A 538 -3.71 21.32 -2.16
C LEU A 538 -2.79 20.24 -2.74
N LEU A 539 -3.17 18.97 -2.65
CA LEU A 539 -2.43 17.86 -3.24
C LEU A 539 -2.36 18.00 -4.77
N HIS A 540 -3.48 18.30 -5.42
CA HIS A 540 -3.52 18.60 -6.86
C HIS A 540 -2.57 19.75 -7.20
N ASP A 541 -2.69 20.90 -6.52
CA ASP A 541 -1.91 22.09 -6.82
C ASP A 541 -0.40 21.83 -6.67
N ASN A 542 0.01 21.14 -5.60
CA ASN A 542 1.40 20.76 -5.36
C ASN A 542 1.95 19.78 -6.39
N VAL A 543 1.20 18.74 -6.74
CA VAL A 543 1.63 17.72 -7.71
C VAL A 543 1.64 18.29 -9.12
N ALA A 544 0.63 19.05 -9.51
CA ALA A 544 0.59 19.70 -10.82
C ALA A 544 1.74 20.70 -11.01
N ASP A 545 2.04 21.51 -9.98
CA ASP A 545 3.20 22.41 -9.98
C ASP A 545 4.52 21.62 -10.09
N PHE A 546 4.69 20.55 -9.30
CA PHE A 546 5.86 19.69 -9.38
C PHE A 546 6.08 19.15 -10.80
N ILE A 547 5.05 18.57 -11.43
CA ILE A 547 5.12 18.06 -12.80
C ILE A 547 5.46 19.18 -13.79
N ARG A 548 4.81 20.36 -13.68
CA ARG A 548 5.06 21.48 -14.61
C ARG A 548 6.48 22.03 -14.52
N ARG A 549 7.08 22.05 -13.32
CA ARG A 549 8.45 22.57 -13.12
C ARG A 549 9.53 21.57 -13.56
N THR A 550 9.23 20.27 -13.54
CA THR A 550 10.25 19.22 -13.69
C THR A 550 10.14 18.43 -15.00
N ASN A 551 9.16 18.74 -15.85
CA ASN A 551 8.90 17.98 -17.09
C ASN A 551 9.87 18.27 -18.25
N ASN A 552 10.75 19.25 -18.14
CA ASN A 552 11.74 19.63 -19.16
C ASN A 552 11.15 19.99 -20.54
N LEU A 553 9.84 20.18 -20.67
CA LEU A 553 9.23 20.66 -21.90
C LEU A 553 9.46 22.17 -22.03
N ALA A 554 9.75 22.63 -23.23
CA ALA A 554 9.83 24.05 -23.52
C ALA A 554 8.49 24.72 -23.19
N ARG A 555 8.53 25.84 -22.45
CA ARG A 555 7.36 26.64 -22.07
C ARG A 555 6.87 27.51 -23.21
#